data_f09738a39f493d6a1207968e9bab4e44
#
_entry.id   f09738a39f493d6a1207968e9bab4e44
#
_cell.length_a   1.000
_cell.length_b   1.000
_cell.length_c   1.000
_cell.angle_alpha   90.00
_cell.angle_beta   90.00
_cell.angle_gamma   90.00
#
_symmetry.space_group_name_H-M   'P 1'
#
loop_
_entity.id
_entity.type
_entity.pdbx_description
1 polymer ?
#
loop_
_entity_poly.entity_id
_entity_poly.type
_entity_poly.pdbx_seq_one_letter_code
_entity_poly.pdbx_strand_id
1 'polypeptide(L)'
;MRVKTYSRDKRLFAIILIIVLYFLLPANVIRNAPKEELVISSDFQVNQITLSDCDITFSLGICKCNRTIRARLPHSCPETFPDVEEVLKTVKATYGETVCGDWATLRGPHQRVASFSVYGPFLNDYYVGIEYILPRLLQTYPGWNMRLYHHMNLSDPKVNEWVCSLACQYPHFDLCDAEKLHILGNVTNSTGRAWRFGAMGDKFVDRFISRDTDSPIYQREVDAVQEWISDGTCFHVMRDHPWHGVPILGGMWGGCNDWRYEEVLNITKTIFRLAKSTRSDQGEVGKHLYHLVQENGTVHDSYTCGWFGASKPFPTQRFGDTFIGQKSLMKFFNRHKLNPCPEKCRPKNHPDWLYC
;
A
#
# COMPACT_ATOMS: atom_id res chain seq x y z
N MET A 1 -51.32 1.74 27.27
CA MET A 1 -50.65 2.54 26.24
C MET A 1 -50.34 3.92 26.78
N ARG A 2 -49.08 4.19 27.17
CA ARG A 2 -48.60 5.52 27.52
C ARG A 2 -47.33 5.78 26.71
N VAL A 3 -47.46 6.68 25.74
CA VAL A 3 -46.36 7.16 24.87
C VAL A 3 -45.54 8.16 25.70
N LYS A 4 -44.22 7.91 25.85
CA LYS A 4 -43.27 8.88 26.39
C LYS A 4 -42.60 9.62 25.22
N THR A 5 -43.13 10.78 24.90
CA THR A 5 -42.45 11.81 24.11
C THR A 5 -41.86 12.83 25.11
N TYR A 6 -40.53 12.82 25.30
CA TYR A 6 -39.83 13.99 25.88
C TYR A 6 -38.31 13.80 25.78
N SER A 7 -37.66 14.51 24.90
CA SER A 7 -36.24 14.91 25.05
C SER A 7 -35.56 15.58 23.82
N ARG A 8 -36.31 15.97 22.77
CA ARG A 8 -35.66 16.67 21.62
C ARG A 8 -35.72 18.19 21.71
N ASP A 9 -36.68 18.77 22.39
CA ASP A 9 -36.95 20.21 22.39
C ASP A 9 -36.00 21.05 23.25
N LYS A 10 -35.45 20.50 24.33
CA LYS A 10 -34.59 21.28 25.24
C LYS A 10 -33.21 21.63 24.66
N ARG A 11 -32.66 20.80 23.79
CA ARG A 11 -31.35 21.09 23.14
C ARG A 11 -31.47 22.10 22.00
N LEU A 12 -32.57 22.07 21.26
CA LEU A 12 -32.85 23.04 20.21
C LEU A 12 -33.09 24.43 20.79
N PHE A 13 -33.79 24.55 21.91
CA PHE A 13 -34.03 25.81 22.62
C PHE A 13 -32.75 26.41 23.17
N ALA A 14 -31.83 25.62 23.69
CA ALA A 14 -30.55 26.10 24.22
C ALA A 14 -29.64 26.62 23.09
N ILE A 15 -29.61 25.99 21.93
CA ILE A 15 -28.80 26.42 20.78
C ILE A 15 -29.37 27.72 20.18
N ILE A 16 -30.68 27.85 20.06
CA ILE A 16 -31.33 29.07 19.56
C ILE A 16 -31.12 30.25 20.54
N LEU A 17 -31.15 30.01 21.85
CA LEU A 17 -30.90 31.05 22.86
C LEU A 17 -29.45 31.56 22.82
N ILE A 18 -28.47 30.70 22.59
CA ILE A 18 -27.07 31.06 22.46
C ILE A 18 -26.84 31.90 21.19
N ILE A 19 -27.47 31.56 20.07
CA ILE A 19 -27.37 32.28 18.81
C ILE A 19 -28.03 33.67 18.95
N VAL A 20 -29.18 33.79 19.60
CA VAL A 20 -29.87 35.07 19.80
C VAL A 20 -29.08 35.99 20.75
N LEU A 21 -28.46 35.44 21.80
CA LEU A 21 -27.60 36.20 22.71
C LEU A 21 -26.33 36.69 22.01
N TYR A 22 -25.79 35.97 21.06
CA TYR A 22 -24.60 36.34 20.27
C TYR A 22 -24.85 37.56 19.36
N PHE A 23 -26.10 37.72 18.86
CA PHE A 23 -26.49 38.84 17.99
C PHE A 23 -27.02 40.06 18.77
N LEU A 24 -27.27 39.95 20.07
CA LEU A 24 -27.80 41.04 20.89
C LEU A 24 -26.72 41.79 21.73
N LEU A 25 -25.47 41.31 21.69
CA LEU A 25 -24.38 41.98 22.36
C LEU A 25 -23.87 43.20 21.54
N PRO A 26 -23.79 44.41 22.10
CA PRO A 26 -23.26 45.54 21.36
C PRO A 26 -21.78 45.32 21.03
N ALA A 27 -21.42 45.69 19.80
CA ALA A 27 -20.08 45.44 19.19
C ALA A 27 -18.88 45.96 20.03
N ASN A 28 -19.13 46.80 21.04
CA ASN A 28 -18.10 47.36 21.91
C ASN A 28 -17.68 46.44 23.08
N VAL A 29 -18.44 45.37 23.38
CA VAL A 29 -18.10 44.43 24.45
C VAL A 29 -17.08 43.39 23.97
N ILE A 30 -17.00 43.15 22.65
CA ILE A 30 -16.08 42.17 22.07
C ILE A 30 -14.63 42.73 21.95
N ARG A 31 -14.43 44.06 22.04
CA ARG A 31 -13.10 44.66 21.91
C ARG A 31 -12.26 44.75 23.18
N ASN A 32 -12.84 44.49 24.35
CA ASN A 32 -12.17 44.65 25.64
C ASN A 32 -12.08 43.34 26.46
N ALA A 33 -12.21 42.18 25.84
CA ALA A 33 -11.80 40.95 26.48
C ALA A 33 -10.26 40.96 26.62
N PRO A 34 -9.69 40.70 27.81
CA PRO A 34 -8.26 40.55 27.95
C PRO A 34 -7.80 39.42 27.01
N LYS A 35 -6.89 39.72 26.10
CA LYS A 35 -6.12 38.68 25.40
C LYS A 35 -5.28 37.98 26.46
N GLU A 36 -5.77 36.89 27.02
CA GLU A 36 -4.88 35.91 27.60
C GLU A 36 -3.99 35.43 26.43
N GLU A 37 -2.79 35.99 26.33
CA GLU A 37 -1.71 35.41 25.61
C GLU A 37 -1.50 34.01 26.22
N LEU A 38 -1.97 32.98 25.48
CA LEU A 38 -1.53 31.61 25.72
C LEU A 38 -0.01 31.64 25.52
N VAL A 39 0.73 31.78 26.61
CA VAL A 39 2.16 31.51 26.64
C VAL A 39 2.26 30.00 26.44
N ILE A 40 2.31 29.59 25.16
CA ILE A 40 2.76 28.25 24.80
C ILE A 40 4.22 28.26 25.22
N SER A 41 4.51 27.62 26.37
CA SER A 41 5.87 27.42 26.80
C SER A 41 6.56 26.63 25.67
N SER A 42 7.59 27.22 25.10
CA SER A 42 8.42 26.69 24.00
C SER A 42 9.29 25.50 24.39
N ASP A 43 8.96 24.79 25.46
CA ASP A 43 9.78 23.70 26.01
C ASP A 43 9.31 22.28 25.65
N PHE A 44 8.41 22.15 24.69
CA PHE A 44 8.28 20.85 24.00
C PHE A 44 9.36 20.78 22.90
N GLN A 45 10.59 20.53 23.31
CA GLN A 45 11.59 19.97 22.40
C GLN A 45 11.04 18.59 21.98
N VAL A 46 10.34 18.55 20.86
CA VAL A 46 10.19 17.31 20.10
C VAL A 46 11.61 16.95 19.70
N ASN A 47 12.21 16.03 20.43
CA ASN A 47 13.47 15.41 20.04
C ASN A 47 13.21 14.82 18.64
N GLN A 48 13.61 15.55 17.60
CA GLN A 48 13.58 15.03 16.24
C GLN A 48 14.55 13.85 16.22
N ILE A 49 14.01 12.64 16.20
CA ILE A 49 14.80 11.42 16.06
C ILE A 49 15.49 11.51 14.70
N THR A 50 16.81 11.68 14.72
CA THR A 50 17.60 11.67 13.49
C THR A 50 17.61 10.25 12.94
N LEU A 51 17.19 10.06 11.67
CA LEU A 51 17.21 8.77 11.01
C LEU A 51 18.50 8.63 10.21
N SER A 52 19.14 7.47 10.33
CA SER A 52 20.34 7.11 9.57
C SER A 52 20.09 5.86 8.72
N ASP A 53 20.46 5.93 7.45
CA ASP A 53 20.42 4.78 6.55
C ASP A 53 21.69 3.93 6.75
N CYS A 54 21.52 2.70 7.20
CA CYS A 54 22.59 1.78 7.59
C CYS A 54 22.49 0.45 6.83
N ASP A 55 23.62 -0.12 6.49
CA ASP A 55 23.66 -1.50 6.01
C ASP A 55 23.90 -2.44 7.21
N ILE A 56 22.94 -3.31 7.49
CA ILE A 56 22.99 -4.27 8.59
C ILE A 56 23.17 -5.67 8.02
N THR A 57 24.24 -6.33 8.45
CA THR A 57 24.51 -7.73 8.08
C THR A 57 24.24 -8.63 9.28
N PHE A 58 23.45 -9.67 9.09
CA PHE A 58 23.11 -10.64 10.11
C PHE A 58 23.00 -12.05 9.55
N SER A 59 23.18 -13.05 10.41
CA SER A 59 23.03 -14.45 10.03
C SER A 59 21.55 -14.84 9.99
N LEU A 60 21.11 -15.43 8.85
CA LEU A 60 19.87 -16.18 8.78
C LEU A 60 20.13 -17.62 9.19
N GLY A 61 20.08 -17.92 10.48
CA GLY A 61 20.42 -19.22 11.03
C GLY A 61 19.68 -20.40 10.38
N ILE A 62 18.39 -20.23 10.09
CA ILE A 62 17.57 -21.24 9.40
C ILE A 62 18.04 -21.49 7.96
N CYS A 63 18.61 -20.48 7.29
CA CYS A 63 19.09 -20.55 5.90
C CYS A 63 20.59 -20.75 5.78
N LYS A 64 21.34 -20.73 6.90
CA LYS A 64 22.81 -20.86 6.96
C LYS A 64 23.54 -19.85 6.03
N CYS A 65 23.03 -18.65 5.89
CA CYS A 65 23.65 -17.57 5.12
C CYS A 65 23.67 -16.25 5.90
N ASN A 66 24.54 -15.35 5.50
CA ASN A 66 24.49 -13.96 5.94
C ASN A 66 23.66 -13.14 4.98
N ARG A 67 22.88 -12.22 5.54
CA ARG A 67 22.03 -11.30 4.79
C ARG A 67 22.37 -9.87 5.19
N THR A 68 22.58 -9.02 4.20
CA THR A 68 22.73 -7.58 4.39
C THR A 68 21.47 -6.87 3.93
N ILE A 69 20.88 -6.04 4.79
CA ILE A 69 19.72 -5.21 4.42
C ILE A 69 20.05 -3.73 4.63
N ARG A 70 19.42 -2.88 3.83
CA ARG A 70 19.37 -1.44 4.10
C ARG A 70 18.31 -1.19 5.16
N ALA A 71 18.74 -0.61 6.29
CA ALA A 71 17.88 -0.29 7.42
C ALA A 71 17.92 1.21 7.72
N ARG A 72 16.80 1.77 8.17
CA ARG A 72 16.69 3.14 8.64
C ARG A 72 16.55 3.14 10.14
N LEU A 73 17.64 3.45 10.83
CA LEU A 73 17.76 3.34 12.28
C LEU A 73 17.55 4.71 12.96
N PRO A 74 17.07 4.71 14.21
CA PRO A 74 17.18 5.89 15.07
C PRO A 74 18.64 6.10 15.42
N HIS A 75 19.09 7.36 15.37
CA HIS A 75 20.46 7.78 15.66
C HIS A 75 21.50 7.35 14.59
N SER A 76 22.77 7.19 14.99
CA SER A 76 23.86 6.82 14.09
C SER A 76 23.89 5.32 13.77
N CYS A 77 24.54 4.97 12.66
CA CYS A 77 24.83 3.58 12.37
C CYS A 77 25.80 2.97 13.39
N PRO A 78 25.60 1.71 13.80
CA PRO A 78 26.52 1.03 14.70
C PRO A 78 27.88 0.83 14.02
N GLU A 79 28.98 1.05 14.75
CA GLU A 79 30.36 0.91 14.25
C GLU A 79 30.79 -0.55 14.07
N THR A 80 30.12 -1.48 14.75
CA THR A 80 30.38 -2.93 14.69
C THR A 80 29.13 -3.67 14.24
N PHE A 81 29.27 -4.92 13.79
CA PHE A 81 28.12 -5.76 13.50
C PHE A 81 27.23 -5.91 14.74
N PRO A 82 26.06 -5.26 14.75
CA PRO A 82 25.19 -5.32 15.92
C PRO A 82 24.58 -6.72 16.03
N ASP A 83 24.26 -7.12 17.27
CA ASP A 83 23.31 -8.19 17.46
C ASP A 83 21.96 -7.76 16.83
N VAL A 84 21.51 -8.52 15.86
CA VAL A 84 20.29 -8.21 15.13
C VAL A 84 19.05 -8.15 16.03
N GLU A 85 19.03 -8.92 17.12
CA GLU A 85 17.94 -8.92 18.09
C GLU A 85 17.90 -7.61 18.87
N GLU A 86 19.07 -7.05 19.22
CA GLU A 86 19.15 -5.75 19.89
C GLU A 86 18.73 -4.61 18.97
N VAL A 87 19.15 -4.65 17.69
CA VAL A 87 18.69 -3.68 16.68
C VAL A 87 17.17 -3.76 16.51
N LEU A 88 16.62 -4.97 16.37
CA LEU A 88 15.19 -5.19 16.24
C LEU A 88 14.43 -4.64 17.46
N LYS A 89 14.93 -4.91 18.67
CA LYS A 89 14.35 -4.38 19.91
C LYS A 89 14.34 -2.86 19.94
N THR A 90 15.42 -2.23 19.51
CA THR A 90 15.54 -0.77 19.42
C THR A 90 14.56 -0.18 18.42
N VAL A 91 14.47 -0.77 17.22
CA VAL A 91 13.51 -0.33 16.19
C VAL A 91 12.06 -0.49 16.69
N LYS A 92 11.73 -1.65 17.29
CA LYS A 92 10.39 -1.90 17.85
C LYS A 92 10.04 -0.93 18.98
N ALA A 93 10.99 -0.61 19.86
CA ALA A 93 10.76 0.34 20.95
C ALA A 93 10.52 1.76 20.44
N THR A 94 11.17 2.15 19.33
CA THR A 94 11.10 3.51 18.79
C THR A 94 9.91 3.72 17.86
N TYR A 95 9.63 2.76 16.95
CA TYR A 95 8.66 2.91 15.86
C TYR A 95 7.50 1.91 15.92
N GLY A 96 7.59 0.88 16.77
CA GLY A 96 6.67 -0.26 16.76
C GLY A 96 7.07 -1.33 15.77
N GLU A 97 6.08 -2.06 15.24
CA GLU A 97 6.28 -3.19 14.32
C GLU A 97 5.53 -2.99 13.01
N THR A 98 6.10 -3.50 11.92
CA THR A 98 5.39 -3.57 10.63
C THR A 98 4.29 -4.63 10.68
N VAL A 99 3.33 -4.53 9.78
CA VAL A 99 2.32 -5.59 9.57
C VAL A 99 2.97 -6.92 9.12
N CYS A 100 4.10 -6.89 8.42
CA CYS A 100 4.72 -8.04 7.79
C CYS A 100 5.45 -8.97 8.77
N GLY A 101 6.42 -8.44 9.54
CA GLY A 101 7.24 -9.22 10.46
C GLY A 101 8.62 -8.62 10.74
N ASP A 102 9.47 -9.37 11.40
CA ASP A 102 10.74 -8.86 11.95
C ASP A 102 11.73 -8.38 10.88
N TRP A 103 11.87 -9.09 9.76
CA TRP A 103 12.77 -8.66 8.68
C TRP A 103 12.37 -7.31 8.10
N ALA A 104 11.06 -7.13 7.88
CA ALA A 104 10.55 -5.85 7.41
C ALA A 104 10.62 -4.76 8.50
N THR A 105 10.47 -5.13 9.78
CA THR A 105 10.61 -4.23 10.92
C THR A 105 12.05 -3.72 11.06
N LEU A 106 13.05 -4.59 10.90
CA LEU A 106 14.47 -4.23 10.90
C LEU A 106 14.83 -3.13 9.90
N ARG A 107 14.09 -3.00 8.79
CA ARG A 107 14.33 -1.92 7.80
C ARG A 107 14.01 -0.53 8.33
N GLY A 108 13.29 -0.42 9.44
CA GLY A 108 12.79 0.86 9.95
C GLY A 108 11.64 1.46 9.12
N PRO A 109 11.22 2.70 9.43
CA PRO A 109 10.11 3.38 8.76
C PRO A 109 10.46 3.86 7.34
N HIS A 110 9.47 4.48 6.67
CA HIS A 110 9.57 5.10 5.33
C HIS A 110 9.92 4.12 4.20
N GLN A 111 9.34 2.94 4.24
CA GLN A 111 9.54 1.91 3.21
C GLN A 111 8.67 2.17 1.98
N ARG A 112 9.21 1.79 0.81
CA ARG A 112 8.44 1.62 -0.43
C ARG A 112 8.34 0.14 -0.72
N VAL A 113 7.13 -0.36 -0.99
CA VAL A 113 6.84 -1.79 -1.00
C VAL A 113 6.10 -2.22 -2.27
N ALA A 114 6.65 -3.20 -2.98
CA ALA A 114 5.91 -3.98 -3.97
C ALA A 114 5.34 -5.23 -3.27
N SER A 115 4.03 -5.31 -3.18
CA SER A 115 3.29 -6.27 -2.37
C SER A 115 2.68 -7.36 -3.24
N PHE A 116 3.03 -8.61 -2.93
CA PHE A 116 2.62 -9.82 -3.63
C PHE A 116 2.05 -10.85 -2.65
N SER A 117 1.29 -11.81 -3.16
CA SER A 117 0.89 -12.98 -2.38
C SER A 117 1.00 -14.27 -3.17
N VAL A 118 1.37 -15.36 -2.48
CA VAL A 118 1.34 -16.72 -3.01
C VAL A 118 0.48 -17.61 -2.14
N TYR A 119 -0.26 -18.51 -2.76
CA TYR A 119 -1.19 -19.41 -2.10
C TYR A 119 -1.44 -20.64 -2.98
N GLY A 120 -2.07 -21.68 -2.40
CA GLY A 120 -2.30 -22.95 -3.06
C GLY A 120 -1.07 -23.85 -3.05
N PRO A 121 -1.04 -24.91 -3.88
CA PRO A 121 0.05 -25.88 -3.91
C PRO A 121 1.40 -25.23 -4.19
N PHE A 122 2.42 -25.65 -3.44
CA PHE A 122 3.79 -25.16 -3.62
C PHE A 122 4.32 -25.44 -5.02
N LEU A 123 5.08 -24.50 -5.58
CA LEU A 123 5.64 -24.52 -6.95
C LEU A 123 4.62 -24.51 -8.09
N ASN A 124 3.41 -24.00 -7.86
CA ASN A 124 2.54 -23.64 -8.97
C ASN A 124 3.10 -22.42 -9.75
N ASP A 125 2.49 -22.06 -10.87
CA ASP A 125 2.96 -20.99 -11.75
C ASP A 125 3.13 -19.61 -11.03
N TYR A 126 2.43 -19.38 -9.92
CA TYR A 126 2.53 -18.15 -9.13
C TYR A 126 3.86 -18.03 -8.38
N TYR A 127 4.43 -19.16 -7.91
CA TYR A 127 5.75 -19.19 -7.27
C TYR A 127 6.87 -18.91 -8.29
N VAL A 128 6.77 -19.48 -9.49
CA VAL A 128 7.69 -19.23 -10.60
C VAL A 128 7.71 -17.75 -10.98
N GLY A 129 6.55 -17.07 -10.90
CA GLY A 129 6.46 -15.65 -11.14
C GLY A 129 7.30 -14.81 -10.16
N ILE A 130 7.39 -15.22 -8.88
CA ILE A 130 8.26 -14.55 -7.90
C ILE A 130 9.74 -14.68 -8.30
N GLU A 131 10.19 -15.87 -8.72
CA GLU A 131 11.56 -16.08 -9.18
C GLU A 131 11.92 -15.22 -10.40
N TYR A 132 10.93 -14.88 -11.22
CA TYR A 132 11.11 -13.97 -12.35
C TYR A 132 11.14 -12.51 -11.94
N ILE A 133 10.21 -12.08 -11.06
CA ILE A 133 10.00 -10.67 -10.71
C ILE A 133 11.05 -10.17 -9.73
N LEU A 134 11.37 -10.95 -8.69
CA LEU A 134 12.24 -10.52 -7.58
C LEU A 134 13.64 -10.06 -8.03
N PRO A 135 14.35 -10.78 -8.93
CA PRO A 135 15.66 -10.33 -9.42
C PRO A 135 15.61 -9.00 -10.18
N ARG A 136 14.45 -8.69 -10.78
CA ARG A 136 14.25 -7.51 -11.62
C ARG A 136 13.73 -6.30 -10.87
N LEU A 137 13.21 -6.52 -9.66
CA LEU A 137 12.51 -5.46 -8.92
C LEU A 137 13.38 -4.24 -8.65
N LEU A 138 14.66 -4.43 -8.27
CA LEU A 138 15.56 -3.31 -8.01
C LEU A 138 15.94 -2.51 -9.26
N GLN A 139 15.86 -3.14 -10.44
CA GLN A 139 16.10 -2.47 -11.71
C GLN A 139 14.89 -1.62 -12.13
N THR A 140 13.69 -2.14 -11.86
CA THR A 140 12.43 -1.47 -12.21
C THR A 140 11.98 -0.45 -11.18
N TYR A 141 12.18 -0.76 -9.90
CA TYR A 141 11.80 0.07 -8.76
C TYR A 141 12.96 0.21 -7.77
N PRO A 142 13.97 1.03 -8.07
CA PRO A 142 15.11 1.25 -7.17
C PRO A 142 14.65 1.70 -5.77
N GLY A 143 15.17 1.04 -4.73
CA GLY A 143 14.84 1.35 -3.35
C GLY A 143 13.50 0.81 -2.85
N TRP A 144 12.80 0.00 -3.64
CA TRP A 144 11.61 -0.71 -3.20
C TRP A 144 11.94 -2.09 -2.67
N ASN A 145 11.18 -2.55 -1.66
CA ASN A 145 11.27 -3.89 -1.12
C ASN A 145 10.09 -4.74 -1.62
N MET A 146 10.32 -6.01 -1.91
CA MET A 146 9.27 -6.97 -2.15
C MET A 146 8.76 -7.53 -0.82
N ARG A 147 7.46 -7.46 -0.58
CA ARG A 147 6.79 -8.21 0.49
C ARG A 147 5.96 -9.32 -0.10
N LEU A 148 6.30 -10.55 0.26
CA LEU A 148 5.59 -11.75 -0.18
C LEU A 148 4.73 -12.28 0.96
N TYR A 149 3.42 -12.09 0.85
CA TYR A 149 2.45 -12.62 1.80
C TYR A 149 2.13 -14.08 1.47
N HIS A 150 2.20 -14.94 2.47
CA HIS A 150 2.07 -16.38 2.29
C HIS A 150 1.41 -17.07 3.49
N HIS A 151 1.04 -18.35 3.27
CA HIS A 151 0.70 -19.30 4.32
C HIS A 151 1.35 -20.66 3.98
N MET A 152 2.68 -20.62 3.78
CA MET A 152 3.48 -21.80 3.46
C MET A 152 3.92 -22.51 4.75
N ASN A 153 4.03 -23.83 4.71
CA ASN A 153 4.67 -24.59 5.78
C ASN A 153 6.20 -24.51 5.66
N LEU A 154 6.83 -23.61 6.41
CA LEU A 154 8.29 -23.43 6.39
C LEU A 154 9.07 -24.61 7.01
N SER A 155 8.38 -25.58 7.67
CA SER A 155 9.00 -26.82 8.14
C SER A 155 9.16 -27.85 7.02
N ASP A 156 8.51 -27.67 5.86
CA ASP A 156 8.76 -28.49 4.67
C ASP A 156 10.14 -28.13 4.09
N PRO A 157 11.06 -29.11 3.94
CA PRO A 157 12.43 -28.85 3.47
C PRO A 157 12.48 -28.16 2.10
N LYS A 158 11.57 -28.50 1.17
CA LYS A 158 11.53 -27.90 -0.18
C LYS A 158 11.09 -26.44 -0.12
N VAL A 159 10.09 -26.14 0.71
CA VAL A 159 9.62 -24.76 0.94
C VAL A 159 10.71 -23.92 1.59
N ASN A 160 11.37 -24.49 2.61
CA ASN A 160 12.47 -23.81 3.31
C ASN A 160 13.63 -23.52 2.37
N GLU A 161 14.07 -24.51 1.57
CA GLU A 161 15.14 -24.36 0.58
C GLU A 161 14.80 -23.23 -0.43
N TRP A 162 13.57 -23.21 -0.95
CA TRP A 162 13.12 -22.18 -1.86
C TRP A 162 13.12 -20.79 -1.21
N VAL A 163 12.57 -20.64 0.01
CA VAL A 163 12.59 -19.38 0.74
C VAL A 163 14.01 -18.92 1.01
N CYS A 164 14.88 -19.82 1.46
CA CYS A 164 16.29 -19.51 1.75
C CYS A 164 17.06 -19.09 0.49
N SER A 165 16.82 -19.73 -0.67
CA SER A 165 17.44 -19.32 -1.92
C SER A 165 17.11 -17.87 -2.28
N LEU A 166 15.88 -17.44 -2.05
CA LEU A 166 15.46 -16.06 -2.29
C LEU A 166 15.99 -15.10 -1.22
N ALA A 167 15.82 -15.43 0.07
CA ALA A 167 16.19 -14.56 1.18
C ALA A 167 17.70 -14.31 1.28
N CYS A 168 18.53 -15.30 0.94
CA CYS A 168 19.99 -15.17 0.94
C CYS A 168 20.51 -14.36 -0.26
N GLN A 169 19.83 -14.45 -1.41
CA GLN A 169 20.27 -13.81 -2.64
C GLN A 169 19.75 -12.37 -2.79
N TYR A 170 18.53 -12.10 -2.29
CA TYR A 170 17.85 -10.83 -2.55
C TYR A 170 17.60 -10.06 -1.25
N PRO A 171 18.45 -9.07 -0.91
CA PRO A 171 18.33 -8.30 0.32
C PRO A 171 17.04 -7.47 0.42
N HIS A 172 16.36 -7.19 -0.67
CA HIS A 172 15.09 -6.47 -0.76
C HIS A 172 13.84 -7.36 -0.68
N PHE A 173 13.99 -8.63 -0.30
CA PHE A 173 12.89 -9.58 -0.14
C PHE A 173 12.48 -9.71 1.32
N ASP A 174 11.18 -9.57 1.62
CA ASP A 174 10.59 -9.80 2.93
C ASP A 174 9.45 -10.82 2.81
N LEU A 175 9.42 -11.73 3.78
CA LEU A 175 8.41 -12.79 3.85
C LEU A 175 7.41 -12.45 4.97
N CYS A 176 6.10 -12.46 4.66
CA CYS A 176 5.02 -12.06 5.56
C CYS A 176 4.04 -13.22 5.75
N ASP A 177 4.01 -13.80 6.96
CA ASP A 177 3.10 -14.90 7.29
C ASP A 177 1.68 -14.38 7.50
N ALA A 178 0.76 -14.76 6.60
CA ALA A 178 -0.64 -14.37 6.65
C ALA A 178 -1.39 -14.84 7.90
N GLU A 179 -0.83 -15.78 8.66
CA GLU A 179 -1.37 -16.24 9.94
C GLU A 179 -1.02 -15.29 11.11
N LYS A 180 0.06 -14.51 10.98
CA LYS A 180 0.67 -13.75 12.08
C LYS A 180 0.94 -12.29 11.75
N LEU A 181 0.11 -11.66 10.93
CA LEU A 181 0.28 -10.26 10.59
C LEU A 181 0.06 -9.37 11.80
N HIS A 182 1.06 -8.55 12.15
CA HIS A 182 0.92 -7.59 13.25
C HIS A 182 -0.28 -6.66 13.02
N ILE A 183 -1.06 -6.34 14.05
CA ILE A 183 -2.27 -5.50 13.99
C ILE A 183 -3.45 -6.12 13.23
N LEU A 184 -3.21 -6.92 12.18
CA LEU A 184 -4.25 -7.57 11.37
C LEU A 184 -4.59 -8.98 11.86
N GLY A 185 -3.65 -9.63 12.57
CA GLY A 185 -3.81 -11.00 13.08
C GLY A 185 -3.78 -12.05 11.98
N ASN A 186 -4.52 -13.13 12.19
CA ASN A 186 -4.66 -14.22 11.21
C ASN A 186 -5.66 -13.85 10.12
N VAL A 187 -5.16 -13.65 8.88
CA VAL A 187 -5.98 -13.32 7.71
C VAL A 187 -6.17 -14.48 6.74
N THR A 188 -5.73 -15.70 7.10
CA THR A 188 -5.83 -16.90 6.24
C THR A 188 -7.25 -17.30 5.91
N ASN A 189 -8.23 -16.86 6.69
CA ASN A 189 -9.65 -17.00 6.39
C ASN A 189 -10.14 -16.13 5.23
N SER A 190 -9.34 -15.17 4.77
CA SER A 190 -9.59 -14.43 3.53
C SER A 190 -8.99 -15.16 2.33
N THR A 191 -9.42 -14.77 1.11
CA THR A 191 -8.77 -15.29 -0.10
C THR A 191 -7.30 -14.94 -0.14
N GLY A 192 -6.43 -15.87 -0.54
CA GLY A 192 -4.98 -15.63 -0.68
C GLY A 192 -4.62 -14.45 -1.59
N ARG A 193 -5.51 -14.09 -2.54
CA ARG A 193 -5.34 -12.90 -3.38
C ARG A 193 -5.40 -11.59 -2.59
N ALA A 194 -6.15 -11.55 -1.50
CA ALA A 194 -6.26 -10.35 -0.67
C ALA A 194 -5.04 -10.16 0.25
N TRP A 195 -4.25 -11.19 0.56
CA TRP A 195 -3.15 -11.09 1.53
C TRP A 195 -2.15 -9.98 1.18
N ARG A 196 -1.88 -9.76 -0.12
CA ARG A 196 -1.02 -8.65 -0.59
C ARG A 196 -1.50 -7.25 -0.18
N PHE A 197 -2.77 -7.11 0.23
CA PHE A 197 -3.28 -5.84 0.77
C PHE A 197 -2.80 -5.56 2.20
N GLY A 198 -2.08 -6.48 2.83
CA GLY A 198 -1.46 -6.27 4.13
C GLY A 198 -0.44 -5.12 4.18
N ALA A 199 0.07 -4.66 3.03
CA ALA A 199 0.88 -3.44 2.98
C ALA A 199 0.07 -2.16 3.20
N MET A 200 -1.26 -2.20 2.97
CA MET A 200 -2.17 -1.11 3.25
C MET A 200 -2.46 -1.04 4.76
N GLY A 201 -2.27 0.13 5.36
CA GLY A 201 -2.41 0.31 6.81
C GLY A 201 -1.16 -0.07 7.63
N ASP A 202 0.00 -0.23 7.00
CA ASP A 202 1.28 -0.43 7.67
C ASP A 202 2.01 0.90 7.87
N LYS A 203 2.22 1.31 9.12
CA LYS A 203 2.88 2.59 9.48
C LYS A 203 4.33 2.71 8.99
N PHE A 204 4.98 1.59 8.69
CA PHE A 204 6.35 1.59 8.18
C PHE A 204 6.43 1.85 6.66
N VAL A 205 5.27 1.84 5.96
CA VAL A 205 5.20 1.91 4.51
C VAL A 205 4.65 3.27 4.07
N ASP A 206 5.48 4.07 3.42
CA ASP A 206 5.06 5.35 2.83
C ASP A 206 4.25 5.14 1.56
N ARG A 207 4.73 4.23 0.70
CA ARG A 207 4.09 3.90 -0.59
C ARG A 207 4.13 2.40 -0.83
N PHE A 208 3.04 1.86 -1.33
CA PHE A 208 3.00 0.48 -1.79
C PHE A 208 2.33 0.35 -3.17
N ILE A 209 2.71 -0.68 -3.91
CA ILE A 209 2.01 -1.18 -5.09
C ILE A 209 1.57 -2.62 -4.84
N SER A 210 0.33 -2.95 -5.18
CA SER A 210 -0.21 -4.32 -5.14
C SER A 210 -0.13 -4.95 -6.51
N ARG A 211 0.52 -6.12 -6.62
CA ARG A 211 0.82 -6.77 -7.91
C ARG A 211 0.48 -8.24 -7.91
N ASP A 212 0.15 -8.74 -9.11
CA ASP A 212 0.00 -10.17 -9.38
C ASP A 212 1.37 -10.81 -9.68
N THR A 213 1.57 -12.04 -9.23
CA THR A 213 2.83 -12.78 -9.43
C THR A 213 2.95 -13.37 -10.83
N ASP A 214 1.86 -13.45 -11.59
CA ASP A 214 1.80 -14.01 -12.95
C ASP A 214 2.01 -12.96 -14.07
N SER A 215 2.26 -11.71 -13.68
CA SER A 215 2.38 -10.57 -14.60
C SER A 215 3.74 -9.90 -14.48
N PRO A 216 4.51 -9.73 -15.57
CA PRO A 216 5.76 -8.98 -15.54
C PRO A 216 5.50 -7.49 -15.31
N ILE A 217 6.50 -6.81 -14.76
CA ILE A 217 6.49 -5.35 -14.64
C ILE A 217 7.04 -4.77 -15.95
N TYR A 218 6.20 -4.02 -16.67
CA TYR A 218 6.58 -3.35 -17.90
C TYR A 218 7.03 -1.92 -17.61
N GLN A 219 7.87 -1.34 -18.52
CA GLN A 219 8.32 0.06 -18.41
C GLN A 219 7.12 1.03 -18.33
N ARG A 220 6.08 0.77 -19.10
CA ARG A 220 4.83 1.54 -19.07
C ARG A 220 4.19 1.63 -17.67
N GLU A 221 4.29 0.56 -16.88
CA GLU A 221 3.85 0.58 -15.47
C GLU A 221 4.78 1.43 -14.61
N VAL A 222 6.09 1.28 -14.80
CA VAL A 222 7.11 2.05 -14.07
C VAL A 222 6.90 3.55 -14.30
N ASP A 223 6.65 3.94 -15.55
CA ASP A 223 6.41 5.33 -15.93
C ASP A 223 5.10 5.87 -15.28
N ALA A 224 4.04 5.06 -15.27
CA ALA A 224 2.79 5.42 -14.62
C ALA A 224 2.92 5.55 -13.09
N VAL A 225 3.70 4.67 -12.45
CA VAL A 225 4.01 4.75 -11.01
C VAL A 225 4.86 5.99 -10.70
N GLN A 226 5.84 6.32 -11.55
CA GLN A 226 6.65 7.53 -11.37
C GLN A 226 5.81 8.80 -11.52
N GLU A 227 4.88 8.85 -12.49
CA GLU A 227 3.96 9.97 -12.63
C GLU A 227 3.06 10.10 -11.40
N TRP A 228 2.49 8.99 -10.89
CA TRP A 228 1.72 9.00 -9.65
C TRP A 228 2.51 9.58 -8.46
N ILE A 229 3.76 9.15 -8.29
CA ILE A 229 4.62 9.67 -7.21
C ILE A 229 4.86 11.17 -7.40
N SER A 230 5.06 11.63 -8.64
CA SER A 230 5.27 13.05 -8.97
C SER A 230 4.01 13.89 -8.77
N ASP A 231 2.82 13.32 -9.04
CA ASP A 231 1.53 13.97 -8.76
C ASP A 231 1.30 14.20 -7.26
N GLY A 232 2.01 13.48 -6.38
CA GLY A 232 1.90 13.60 -4.92
C GLY A 232 0.60 13.07 -4.33
N THR A 233 -0.26 12.40 -5.13
CA THR A 233 -1.52 11.83 -4.65
C THR A 233 -1.28 10.55 -3.83
N CYS A 234 -2.24 10.20 -2.95
CA CYS A 234 -2.09 9.03 -2.10
C CYS A 234 -2.30 7.72 -2.87
N PHE A 235 -3.34 7.62 -3.69
CA PHE A 235 -3.68 6.37 -4.36
C PHE A 235 -3.33 6.38 -5.83
N HIS A 236 -3.08 5.18 -6.37
CA HIS A 236 -2.82 4.93 -7.78
C HIS A 236 -3.65 3.75 -8.28
N VAL A 237 -4.29 3.90 -9.44
CA VAL A 237 -5.03 2.82 -10.11
C VAL A 237 -4.66 2.79 -11.58
N MET A 238 -4.48 1.59 -12.13
CA MET A 238 -4.16 1.36 -13.54
C MET A 238 -5.20 0.45 -14.20
N ARG A 239 -5.75 0.87 -15.35
CA ARG A 239 -6.68 0.10 -16.20
C ARG A 239 -6.18 0.15 -17.64
N ASP A 240 -5.52 -0.92 -18.07
CA ASP A 240 -4.77 -0.95 -19.34
C ASP A 240 -5.27 -2.00 -20.34
N HIS A 241 -6.51 -2.48 -20.17
CA HIS A 241 -7.12 -3.48 -21.05
C HIS A 241 -8.64 -3.26 -21.14
N PRO A 242 -9.31 -3.59 -22.28
CA PRO A 242 -10.78 -3.47 -22.39
C PRO A 242 -11.57 -4.22 -21.30
N TRP A 243 -11.01 -5.30 -20.76
CA TRP A 243 -11.64 -6.08 -19.69
C TRP A 243 -11.33 -5.57 -18.27
N HIS A 244 -10.59 -4.47 -18.14
CA HIS A 244 -10.31 -3.82 -16.86
C HIS A 244 -11.49 -2.92 -16.43
N GLY A 245 -12.70 -3.44 -16.52
CA GLY A 245 -13.97 -2.73 -16.28
C GLY A 245 -14.41 -2.74 -14.80
N VAL A 246 -13.49 -2.52 -13.86
CA VAL A 246 -13.77 -2.40 -12.42
C VAL A 246 -13.05 -1.18 -11.83
N PRO A 247 -13.55 -0.59 -10.72
CA PRO A 247 -12.94 0.59 -10.13
C PRO A 247 -11.46 0.38 -9.76
N ILE A 248 -11.13 -0.73 -9.08
CA ILE A 248 -9.77 -1.12 -8.70
C ILE A 248 -9.54 -2.58 -9.06
N LEU A 249 -8.48 -2.86 -9.79
CA LEU A 249 -8.01 -4.21 -10.08
C LEU A 249 -7.03 -4.63 -8.98
N GLY A 250 -7.23 -5.81 -8.40
CA GLY A 250 -6.50 -6.25 -7.21
C GLY A 250 -4.97 -6.26 -7.33
N GLY A 251 -4.44 -6.43 -8.55
CA GLY A 251 -3.00 -6.46 -8.84
C GLY A 251 -2.46 -5.25 -9.62
N MET A 252 -3.21 -4.15 -9.71
CA MET A 252 -2.80 -2.98 -10.51
C MET A 252 -3.19 -1.66 -9.82
N TRP A 253 -2.84 -1.54 -8.57
CA TRP A 253 -3.07 -0.34 -7.78
C TRP A 253 -2.01 -0.16 -6.71
N GLY A 254 -1.98 0.99 -6.10
CA GLY A 254 -1.09 1.31 -4.99
C GLY A 254 -1.67 2.40 -4.10
N GLY A 255 -0.96 2.70 -3.04
CA GLY A 255 -1.41 3.72 -2.09
C GLY A 255 -0.31 4.19 -1.16
N CYS A 256 -0.69 5.15 -0.33
CA CYS A 256 0.09 5.66 0.80
C CYS A 256 -0.54 5.24 2.13
N ASN A 257 0.22 5.33 3.21
CA ASN A 257 -0.28 5.06 4.56
C ASN A 257 -0.15 6.27 5.51
N ASP A 258 0.30 7.41 5.02
CA ASP A 258 0.43 8.66 5.77
C ASP A 258 -0.81 9.55 5.70
N TRP A 259 -1.73 9.27 4.78
CA TRP A 259 -2.97 10.01 4.61
C TRP A 259 -4.18 9.20 5.12
N ARG A 260 -4.95 9.74 6.06
CA ARG A 260 -6.12 9.11 6.70
C ARG A 260 -5.84 7.70 7.23
N TYR A 261 -4.72 7.52 7.89
CA TYR A 261 -4.21 6.22 8.34
C TYR A 261 -5.27 5.33 9.03
N GLU A 262 -5.99 5.85 10.01
CA GLU A 262 -6.98 5.06 10.77
C GLU A 262 -8.14 4.59 9.90
N GLU A 263 -8.59 5.41 8.93
CA GLU A 263 -9.62 5.04 7.98
C GLU A 263 -9.11 3.93 7.04
N VAL A 264 -7.90 4.10 6.49
CA VAL A 264 -7.25 3.11 5.61
C VAL A 264 -7.05 1.78 6.35
N LEU A 265 -6.59 1.79 7.60
CA LEU A 265 -6.43 0.60 8.42
C LEU A 265 -7.78 -0.10 8.69
N ASN A 266 -8.85 0.65 8.97
CA ASN A 266 -10.18 0.10 9.18
C ASN A 266 -10.75 -0.51 7.89
N ILE A 267 -10.51 0.12 6.73
CA ILE A 267 -10.84 -0.44 5.42
C ILE A 267 -10.08 -1.75 5.18
N THR A 268 -8.77 -1.78 5.47
CA THR A 268 -7.93 -2.98 5.36
C THR A 268 -8.51 -4.15 6.16
N LYS A 269 -8.82 -3.93 7.44
CA LYS A 269 -9.45 -4.94 8.32
C LYS A 269 -10.81 -5.40 7.77
N THR A 270 -11.59 -4.48 7.21
CA THR A 270 -12.90 -4.78 6.60
C THR A 270 -12.75 -5.66 5.37
N ILE A 271 -11.79 -5.35 4.48
CA ILE A 271 -11.51 -6.14 3.29
C ILE A 271 -11.12 -7.57 3.68
N PHE A 272 -10.20 -7.78 4.63
CA PHE A 272 -9.81 -9.12 5.08
C PHE A 272 -10.97 -9.91 5.68
N ARG A 273 -11.88 -9.24 6.37
CA ARG A 273 -13.09 -9.88 6.91
C ARG A 273 -14.06 -10.33 5.82
N LEU A 274 -14.21 -9.56 4.73
CA LEU A 274 -15.22 -9.76 3.69
C LEU A 274 -14.72 -10.54 2.47
N ALA A 275 -13.43 -10.48 2.12
CA ALA A 275 -12.84 -11.14 0.96
C ALA A 275 -12.71 -12.66 1.16
N LYS A 276 -13.84 -13.39 1.19
CA LYS A 276 -13.89 -14.85 1.47
C LYS A 276 -13.79 -15.73 0.24
N SER A 277 -14.00 -15.19 -0.97
CA SER A 277 -13.95 -15.96 -2.23
C SER A 277 -12.89 -15.39 -3.17
N THR A 278 -12.45 -16.20 -4.13
CA THR A 278 -11.42 -15.84 -5.13
C THR A 278 -11.83 -14.70 -6.07
N ARG A 279 -13.11 -14.29 -6.07
CA ARG A 279 -13.63 -13.18 -6.89
C ARG A 279 -13.90 -11.94 -6.07
N SER A 280 -13.73 -11.98 -4.77
CA SER A 280 -14.13 -10.89 -3.87
C SER A 280 -13.01 -9.90 -3.55
N ASP A 281 -11.72 -10.22 -3.76
CA ASP A 281 -10.61 -9.34 -3.41
C ASP A 281 -10.72 -7.97 -4.08
N GLN A 282 -10.78 -7.91 -5.41
CA GLN A 282 -10.91 -6.64 -6.14
C GLN A 282 -12.30 -6.00 -5.99
N GLY A 283 -13.35 -6.80 -5.78
CA GLY A 283 -14.69 -6.28 -5.48
C GLY A 283 -14.73 -5.54 -4.15
N GLU A 284 -14.15 -6.13 -3.11
CA GLU A 284 -14.12 -5.52 -1.78
C GLU A 284 -13.20 -4.28 -1.73
N VAL A 285 -12.01 -4.32 -2.35
CA VAL A 285 -11.16 -3.14 -2.41
C VAL A 285 -11.81 -2.02 -3.22
N GLY A 286 -12.44 -2.33 -4.35
CA GLY A 286 -13.19 -1.35 -5.15
C GLY A 286 -14.35 -0.72 -4.38
N LYS A 287 -15.11 -1.53 -3.63
CA LYS A 287 -16.27 -1.07 -2.86
C LYS A 287 -15.89 -0.18 -1.66
N HIS A 288 -14.84 -0.54 -0.95
CA HIS A 288 -14.51 0.10 0.33
C HIS A 288 -13.43 1.18 0.23
N LEU A 289 -12.59 1.17 -0.83
CA LEU A 289 -11.48 2.10 -0.97
C LEU A 289 -11.69 3.14 -2.08
N TYR A 290 -12.51 2.88 -3.10
CA TYR A 290 -12.52 3.70 -4.31
C TYR A 290 -12.95 5.15 -4.09
N HIS A 291 -13.76 5.45 -3.08
CA HIS A 291 -14.10 6.82 -2.73
C HIS A 291 -12.86 7.64 -2.31
N LEU A 292 -11.90 7.03 -1.60
CA LEU A 292 -10.63 7.67 -1.26
C LEU A 292 -9.74 7.87 -2.50
N VAL A 293 -9.77 6.93 -3.46
CA VAL A 293 -9.09 7.09 -4.77
C VAL A 293 -9.65 8.29 -5.53
N GLN A 294 -10.98 8.48 -5.52
CA GLN A 294 -11.61 9.63 -6.18
C GLN A 294 -11.24 10.96 -5.53
N GLU A 295 -11.00 10.96 -4.23
CA GLU A 295 -10.66 12.15 -3.47
C GLU A 295 -9.17 12.52 -3.59
N ASN A 296 -8.27 11.53 -3.53
CA ASN A 296 -6.82 11.74 -3.54
C ASN A 296 -6.09 10.61 -4.30
N GLY A 297 -6.34 10.50 -5.60
CA GLY A 297 -5.72 9.45 -6.40
C GLY A 297 -5.39 9.87 -7.84
N THR A 298 -4.34 9.25 -8.39
CA THR A 298 -3.99 9.26 -9.81
C THR A 298 -4.52 7.98 -10.44
N VAL A 299 -5.35 8.10 -11.49
CA VAL A 299 -5.96 6.97 -12.19
C VAL A 299 -5.52 6.99 -13.65
N HIS A 300 -4.72 6.00 -14.06
CA HIS A 300 -4.35 5.79 -15.46
C HIS A 300 -5.31 4.81 -16.13
N ASP A 301 -5.85 5.18 -17.29
CA ASP A 301 -6.89 4.39 -17.95
C ASP A 301 -6.79 4.52 -19.49
N SER A 302 -6.71 3.36 -20.16
CA SER A 302 -6.63 3.28 -21.61
C SER A 302 -7.97 2.98 -22.31
N TYR A 303 -8.99 2.47 -21.59
CA TYR A 303 -10.21 1.97 -22.24
C TYR A 303 -11.51 2.41 -21.58
N THR A 304 -11.53 2.54 -20.25
CA THR A 304 -12.75 2.80 -19.48
C THR A 304 -12.86 4.26 -19.01
N CYS A 305 -12.14 5.17 -19.66
CA CYS A 305 -12.01 6.57 -19.28
C CYS A 305 -13.36 7.24 -18.98
N GLY A 306 -13.48 7.71 -17.74
CA GLY A 306 -14.69 8.38 -17.27
C GLY A 306 -15.81 7.45 -16.79
N TRP A 307 -15.66 6.11 -16.83
CA TRP A 307 -16.68 5.19 -16.29
C TRP A 307 -16.76 5.25 -14.76
N PHE A 308 -15.61 5.42 -14.12
CA PHE A 308 -15.47 5.41 -12.67
C PHE A 308 -15.01 6.76 -12.10
N GLY A 309 -15.23 7.86 -12.80
CA GLY A 309 -14.78 9.20 -12.41
C GLY A 309 -13.58 9.68 -13.23
N ALA A 310 -12.84 10.65 -12.70
CA ALA A 310 -11.70 11.24 -13.39
C ALA A 310 -10.58 10.21 -13.61
N SER A 311 -9.98 10.27 -14.79
CA SER A 311 -8.78 9.47 -15.14
C SER A 311 -7.95 10.22 -16.17
N LYS A 312 -6.68 9.85 -16.29
CA LYS A 312 -5.74 10.38 -17.28
C LYS A 312 -5.16 9.26 -18.13
N PRO A 313 -4.67 9.54 -19.34
CA PRO A 313 -3.95 8.57 -20.16
C PRO A 313 -2.67 8.11 -19.45
N PHE A 314 -2.16 6.96 -19.86
CA PHE A 314 -0.80 6.57 -19.49
C PHE A 314 0.24 7.52 -20.09
N PRO A 315 1.36 7.79 -19.40
CA PRO A 315 2.39 8.73 -19.86
C PRO A 315 3.19 8.23 -21.07
N THR A 316 3.17 6.92 -21.34
CA THR A 316 3.93 6.29 -22.42
C THR A 316 3.04 5.44 -23.32
N GLN A 317 3.39 5.39 -24.61
CA GLN A 317 2.69 4.58 -25.59
C GLN A 317 2.90 3.08 -25.28
N ARG A 318 1.87 2.29 -25.55
CA ARG A 318 1.92 0.83 -25.46
C ARG A 318 2.88 0.24 -26.48
N PHE A 319 3.67 -0.75 -26.05
CA PHE A 319 4.51 -1.51 -26.97
C PHE A 319 3.82 -2.80 -27.42
N GLY A 320 3.44 -2.87 -28.68
CA GLY A 320 2.73 -4.02 -29.27
C GLY A 320 1.39 -4.31 -28.54
N ASP A 321 1.09 -5.58 -28.34
CA ASP A 321 -0.09 -6.07 -27.64
C ASP A 321 0.12 -6.28 -26.12
N THR A 322 1.19 -5.70 -25.54
CA THR A 322 1.45 -5.81 -24.11
C THR A 322 0.58 -4.84 -23.32
N PHE A 323 0.15 -5.24 -22.12
CA PHE A 323 -0.60 -4.39 -21.21
C PHE A 323 -0.26 -4.70 -19.76
N ILE A 324 -0.43 -3.73 -18.89
CA ILE A 324 -0.18 -3.88 -17.46
C ILE A 324 -1.16 -4.89 -16.88
N GLY A 325 -0.66 -5.86 -16.08
CA GLY A 325 -1.46 -6.96 -15.54
C GLY A 325 -1.64 -8.14 -16.50
N GLN A 326 -0.91 -8.16 -17.64
CA GLN A 326 -0.93 -9.27 -18.58
C GLN A 326 -0.29 -10.52 -17.96
N LYS A 327 -1.03 -11.65 -17.96
CA LYS A 327 -0.57 -12.94 -17.42
C LYS A 327 0.42 -13.65 -18.35
N SER A 328 1.51 -12.98 -18.70
CA SER A 328 2.46 -13.54 -19.69
C SER A 328 3.54 -14.46 -19.08
N LEU A 329 3.60 -14.56 -17.76
CA LEU A 329 4.51 -15.49 -17.06
C LEU A 329 3.93 -16.90 -16.93
N MET A 330 2.66 -17.11 -17.30
CA MET A 330 2.03 -18.44 -17.29
C MET A 330 2.27 -19.19 -18.60
N LYS A 331 2.46 -20.52 -18.51
CA LYS A 331 2.77 -21.40 -19.67
C LYS A 331 1.72 -21.40 -20.78
N PHE A 332 0.47 -21.08 -20.49
CA PHE A 332 -0.67 -21.15 -21.42
C PHE A 332 -1.33 -19.80 -21.67
N PHE A 333 -0.54 -18.76 -21.80
CA PHE A 333 -1.09 -17.44 -22.09
C PHE A 333 -1.41 -17.26 -23.58
N ASN A 334 -2.71 -17.07 -23.91
CA ASN A 334 -3.13 -16.68 -25.26
C ASN A 334 -3.02 -15.15 -25.40
N ARG A 335 -2.20 -14.69 -26.33
CA ARG A 335 -2.12 -13.28 -26.68
C ARG A 335 -3.40 -12.88 -27.43
N HIS A 336 -4.21 -12.01 -26.84
CA HIS A 336 -5.31 -11.38 -27.53
C HIS A 336 -4.84 -10.09 -28.18
N LYS A 337 -5.13 -9.94 -29.48
CA LYS A 337 -4.89 -8.67 -30.17
C LYS A 337 -5.76 -7.59 -29.52
N LEU A 338 -5.13 -6.50 -29.11
CA LEU A 338 -5.83 -5.38 -28.49
C LEU A 338 -6.58 -4.57 -29.55
N ASN A 339 -7.75 -4.07 -29.19
CA ASN A 339 -8.45 -3.05 -29.96
C ASN A 339 -7.79 -1.67 -29.78
N PRO A 340 -7.90 -0.76 -30.74
CA PRO A 340 -7.54 0.63 -30.54
C PRO A 340 -8.23 1.22 -29.32
N CYS A 341 -7.51 2.01 -28.52
CA CYS A 341 -8.14 2.69 -27.40
C CYS A 341 -9.07 3.82 -27.87
N PRO A 342 -10.17 4.07 -27.15
CA PRO A 342 -11.07 5.16 -27.46
C PRO A 342 -10.34 6.49 -27.55
N GLU A 343 -10.71 7.36 -28.48
CA GLU A 343 -10.07 8.66 -28.70
C GLU A 343 -10.02 9.50 -27.42
N LYS A 344 -11.09 9.51 -26.63
CA LYS A 344 -11.16 10.19 -25.32
C LYS A 344 -10.17 9.69 -24.28
N CYS A 345 -9.57 8.50 -24.48
CA CYS A 345 -8.58 7.90 -23.59
C CYS A 345 -7.13 8.18 -24.03
N ARG A 346 -6.94 8.79 -25.20
CA ARG A 346 -5.63 9.11 -25.74
C ARG A 346 -5.08 10.37 -25.09
N PRO A 347 -3.74 10.50 -24.94
CA PRO A 347 -3.14 11.77 -24.52
C PRO A 347 -3.51 12.91 -25.49
N LYS A 348 -3.84 14.08 -24.99
CA LYS A 348 -4.22 15.24 -25.81
C LYS A 348 -3.14 15.66 -26.81
N ASN A 349 -1.85 15.49 -26.42
CA ASN A 349 -0.69 15.77 -27.26
C ASN A 349 -0.32 14.61 -28.21
N HIS A 350 -1.00 13.44 -28.07
CA HIS A 350 -0.78 12.26 -28.90
C HIS A 350 -2.10 11.62 -29.31
N PRO A 351 -2.98 12.31 -30.05
CA PRO A 351 -4.22 11.75 -30.56
C PRO A 351 -3.99 10.61 -31.57
N ASP A 352 -2.79 10.55 -32.14
CA ASP A 352 -2.28 9.52 -33.05
C ASP A 352 -1.95 8.17 -32.36
N TRP A 353 -1.87 8.14 -31.03
CA TRP A 353 -1.65 6.88 -30.31
C TRP A 353 -2.92 6.01 -30.31
N LEU A 354 -3.07 5.25 -31.39
CA LEU A 354 -4.23 4.33 -31.54
C LEU A 354 -4.21 3.25 -30.46
N TYR A 355 -3.06 2.84 -30.00
CA TYR A 355 -2.84 1.88 -28.91
C TYR A 355 -2.16 2.61 -27.75
N CYS A 356 -2.94 3.31 -27.02
CA CYS A 356 -2.45 4.19 -25.95
C CYS A 356 -2.01 3.46 -24.68
#